data_20312177b3fedcf0609c3b8e6213d417
#
_entry.id   20312177b3fedcf0609c3b8e6213d417
#
_cell.length_a   1.000
_cell.length_b   1.000
_cell.length_c   1.000
_cell.angle_alpha   90.00
_cell.angle_beta   90.00
_cell.angle_gamma   90.00
#
_symmetry.space_group_name_H-M   'P 1'
#
loop_
_entity.id
_entity.type
_entity.pdbx_description
1 polymer ?
#
loop_
_entity_poly.entity_id
_entity_poly.type
_entity_poly.pdbx_seq_one_letter_code
_entity_poly.pdbx_strand_id
1 'polypeptide(L)'
;MGNLEKKTALVTGASRGIGRATALALAAEGARVLVHYGRSAEEAEAVVAAIRGNGGEAEALGADLASADGAKSLAERVRAIVGERLDVLVLNAGVSKAARLEDYTTADLETLYATNVRGPFFLMQQLVPLLDEGSSVIVVTSVVARTVIGKPVVENPSIMAYASTKGALETLVKNWAAMLGPRGVRVNSVAPGIIDTDMSNFTKTEAGRETALSLQALKRIGKPEDVADVVAFLASDKARWITGASIPADGGSKL
;
A
#
# COMPACT_ATOMS: atom_id res chain seq x y z
N MET A 1 -7.45 -24.02 -7.79
CA MET A 1 -8.39 -23.05 -7.19
C MET A 1 -7.58 -22.04 -6.40
N GLY A 2 -7.72 -20.76 -6.71
CA GLY A 2 -7.01 -19.68 -6.01
C GLY A 2 -7.54 -19.49 -4.58
N ASN A 3 -6.70 -18.93 -3.72
CA ASN A 3 -7.06 -18.71 -2.30
C ASN A 3 -8.08 -17.57 -2.09
N LEU A 4 -8.42 -16.81 -3.16
CA LEU A 4 -9.29 -15.62 -3.11
C LEU A 4 -10.48 -15.70 -4.09
N GLU A 5 -10.85 -16.91 -4.51
CA GLU A 5 -12.02 -17.11 -5.37
C GLU A 5 -13.28 -16.52 -4.74
N LYS A 6 -14.09 -15.82 -5.57
CA LYS A 6 -15.31 -15.12 -5.16
C LYS A 6 -15.10 -13.97 -4.18
N LYS A 7 -13.85 -13.58 -3.89
CA LYS A 7 -13.55 -12.42 -3.05
C LYS A 7 -13.36 -11.18 -3.92
N THR A 8 -13.76 -10.01 -3.41
CA THR A 8 -13.52 -8.72 -4.04
C THR A 8 -12.48 -7.94 -3.28
N ALA A 9 -11.47 -7.42 -3.99
CA ALA A 9 -10.37 -6.66 -3.46
C ALA A 9 -10.37 -5.23 -4.01
N LEU A 10 -10.21 -4.22 -3.14
CA LEU A 10 -9.85 -2.86 -3.52
C LEU A 10 -8.36 -2.64 -3.29
N VAL A 11 -7.62 -2.20 -4.32
CA VAL A 11 -6.20 -1.83 -4.19
C VAL A 11 -6.04 -0.35 -4.53
N THR A 12 -5.65 0.47 -3.54
CA THR A 12 -5.43 1.90 -3.77
C THR A 12 -4.04 2.17 -4.37
N GLY A 13 -3.96 3.10 -5.34
CA GLY A 13 -2.72 3.41 -6.04
C GLY A 13 -2.20 2.23 -6.88
N ALA A 14 -3.11 1.51 -7.55
CA ALA A 14 -2.84 0.26 -8.24
C ALA A 14 -2.41 0.40 -9.71
N SER A 15 -2.23 1.64 -10.22
CA SER A 15 -1.82 1.87 -11.61
C SER A 15 -0.37 1.48 -11.91
N ARG A 16 0.52 1.45 -10.89
CA ARG A 16 1.96 1.13 -11.05
C ARG A 16 2.59 0.58 -9.77
N GLY A 17 3.86 0.17 -9.88
CA GLY A 17 4.69 -0.25 -8.76
C GLY A 17 4.09 -1.38 -7.93
N ILE A 18 4.19 -1.27 -6.60
CA ILE A 18 3.69 -2.26 -5.64
C ILE A 18 2.17 -2.47 -5.79
N GLY A 19 1.40 -1.39 -5.97
CA GLY A 19 -0.05 -1.49 -6.13
C GLY A 19 -0.46 -2.28 -7.37
N ARG A 20 0.21 -2.07 -8.51
CA ARG A 20 0.00 -2.85 -9.74
C ARG A 20 0.33 -4.33 -9.53
N ALA A 21 1.49 -4.62 -8.97
CA ALA A 21 1.90 -6.00 -8.70
C ALA A 21 0.92 -6.69 -7.73
N THR A 22 0.46 -5.97 -6.70
CA THR A 22 -0.56 -6.45 -5.77
C THR A 22 -1.88 -6.75 -6.46
N ALA A 23 -2.37 -5.86 -7.34
CA ALA A 23 -3.61 -6.07 -8.08
C ALA A 23 -3.53 -7.34 -8.95
N LEU A 24 -2.40 -7.52 -9.64
CA LEU A 24 -2.16 -8.71 -10.46
C LEU A 24 -2.06 -9.99 -9.62
N ALA A 25 -1.37 -9.95 -8.48
CA ALA A 25 -1.23 -11.11 -7.59
C ALA A 25 -2.58 -11.53 -6.99
N LEU A 26 -3.39 -10.58 -6.52
CA LEU A 26 -4.72 -10.88 -5.99
C LEU A 26 -5.66 -11.45 -7.07
N ALA A 27 -5.59 -10.93 -8.29
CA ALA A 27 -6.36 -11.46 -9.42
C ALA A 27 -5.91 -12.88 -9.80
N ALA A 28 -4.60 -13.18 -9.78
CA ALA A 28 -4.07 -14.52 -10.03
C ALA A 28 -4.54 -15.55 -8.97
N GLU A 29 -4.82 -15.10 -7.74
CA GLU A 29 -5.43 -15.90 -6.67
C GLU A 29 -6.97 -16.00 -6.78
N GLY A 30 -7.58 -15.43 -7.84
CA GLY A 30 -9.01 -15.55 -8.14
C GLY A 30 -9.89 -14.40 -7.64
N ALA A 31 -9.32 -13.32 -7.09
CA ALA A 31 -10.11 -12.18 -6.65
C ALA A 31 -10.59 -11.32 -7.83
N ARG A 32 -11.81 -10.76 -7.74
CA ARG A 32 -12.21 -9.57 -8.50
C ARG A 32 -11.48 -8.37 -7.93
N VAL A 33 -10.80 -7.55 -8.78
CA VAL A 33 -9.95 -6.45 -8.31
C VAL A 33 -10.47 -5.10 -8.76
N LEU A 34 -10.71 -4.20 -7.79
CA LEU A 34 -10.98 -2.79 -8.01
C LEU A 34 -9.64 -2.05 -7.99
N VAL A 35 -9.22 -1.59 -9.17
CA VAL A 35 -7.92 -0.94 -9.42
C VAL A 35 -8.09 0.56 -9.24
N HIS A 36 -7.77 1.08 -8.04
CA HIS A 36 -7.90 2.52 -7.81
C HIS A 36 -6.64 3.27 -8.29
N TYR A 37 -6.87 4.45 -8.90
CA TYR A 37 -5.84 5.40 -9.32
C TYR A 37 -6.21 6.84 -8.94
N GLY A 38 -5.19 7.71 -8.77
CA GLY A 38 -5.39 9.15 -8.59
C GLY A 38 -5.51 9.89 -9.92
N ARG A 39 -4.43 9.83 -10.72
CA ARG A 39 -4.30 10.60 -11.98
C ARG A 39 -3.97 9.75 -13.20
N SER A 40 -3.40 8.57 -12.99
CA SER A 40 -2.87 7.69 -14.04
C SER A 40 -3.96 6.72 -14.54
N ALA A 41 -4.93 7.23 -15.28
CA ALA A 41 -6.07 6.45 -15.78
C ALA A 41 -5.63 5.39 -16.80
N GLU A 42 -4.78 5.75 -17.77
CA GLU A 42 -4.31 4.85 -18.82
C GLU A 42 -3.55 3.66 -18.25
N GLU A 43 -2.66 3.88 -17.27
CA GLU A 43 -1.92 2.82 -16.60
C GLU A 43 -2.84 1.93 -15.77
N ALA A 44 -3.88 2.48 -15.14
CA ALA A 44 -4.87 1.71 -14.40
C ALA A 44 -5.69 0.81 -15.33
N GLU A 45 -6.13 1.34 -16.49
CA GLU A 45 -6.81 0.55 -17.52
C GLU A 45 -5.90 -0.52 -18.12
N ALA A 46 -4.60 -0.27 -18.26
CA ALA A 46 -3.65 -1.29 -18.69
C ALA A 46 -3.54 -2.43 -17.67
N VAL A 47 -3.62 -2.13 -16.36
CA VAL A 47 -3.68 -3.17 -15.31
C VAL A 47 -4.98 -3.97 -15.41
N VAL A 48 -6.13 -3.30 -15.60
CA VAL A 48 -7.42 -3.96 -15.79
C VAL A 48 -7.39 -4.88 -17.02
N ALA A 49 -6.85 -4.38 -18.13
CA ALA A 49 -6.71 -5.17 -19.38
C ALA A 49 -5.83 -6.42 -19.16
N ALA A 50 -4.71 -6.27 -18.42
CA ALA A 50 -3.83 -7.40 -18.09
C ALA A 50 -4.54 -8.46 -17.22
N ILE A 51 -5.32 -8.03 -16.21
CA ILE A 51 -6.09 -8.95 -15.37
C ILE A 51 -7.13 -9.69 -16.19
N ARG A 52 -7.91 -8.96 -17.00
CA ARG A 52 -8.96 -9.53 -17.87
C ARG A 52 -8.38 -10.46 -18.94
N GLY A 53 -7.24 -10.10 -19.52
CA GLY A 53 -6.53 -10.91 -20.51
C GLY A 53 -6.05 -12.25 -19.96
N ASN A 54 -5.86 -12.34 -18.63
CA ASN A 54 -5.54 -13.59 -17.92
C ASN A 54 -6.79 -14.29 -17.34
N GLY A 55 -8.00 -13.88 -17.75
CA GLY A 55 -9.26 -14.51 -17.34
C GLY A 55 -9.80 -14.05 -15.99
N GLY A 56 -9.19 -13.04 -15.36
CA GLY A 56 -9.66 -12.43 -14.11
C GLY A 56 -10.69 -11.32 -14.33
N GLU A 57 -11.24 -10.82 -13.22
CA GLU A 57 -12.19 -9.70 -13.21
C GLU A 57 -11.55 -8.47 -12.57
N ALA A 58 -11.63 -7.32 -13.24
CA ALA A 58 -11.15 -6.06 -12.68
C ALA A 58 -11.89 -4.85 -13.25
N GLU A 59 -11.89 -3.75 -12.50
CA GLU A 59 -12.47 -2.45 -12.87
C GLU A 59 -11.60 -1.31 -12.34
N ALA A 60 -11.41 -0.24 -13.13
CA ALA A 60 -10.63 0.92 -12.73
C ALA A 60 -11.49 1.99 -12.04
N LEU A 61 -11.02 2.54 -10.93
CA LEU A 61 -11.71 3.56 -10.14
C LEU A 61 -10.80 4.77 -9.89
N GLY A 62 -11.14 5.92 -10.48
CA GLY A 62 -10.39 7.16 -10.28
C GLY A 62 -10.92 7.95 -9.08
N ALA A 63 -10.03 8.38 -8.16
CA ALA A 63 -10.32 9.33 -7.10
C ALA A 63 -9.02 9.96 -6.56
N ASP A 64 -9.01 11.25 -6.24
CA ASP A 64 -7.87 11.88 -5.58
C ASP A 64 -8.02 11.79 -4.06
N LEU A 65 -7.32 10.83 -3.44
CA LEU A 65 -7.35 10.64 -1.98
C LEU A 65 -6.74 11.80 -1.19
N ALA A 66 -6.01 12.71 -1.84
CA ALA A 66 -5.52 13.93 -1.21
C ALA A 66 -6.60 15.01 -1.13
N SER A 67 -7.66 14.93 -1.92
CA SER A 67 -8.79 15.87 -1.84
C SER A 67 -9.66 15.62 -0.61
N ALA A 68 -10.45 16.62 -0.21
CA ALA A 68 -11.32 16.51 0.97
C ALA A 68 -12.39 15.40 0.81
N ASP A 69 -12.94 15.27 -0.39
CA ASP A 69 -14.04 14.34 -0.69
C ASP A 69 -13.59 13.05 -1.40
N GLY A 70 -12.29 12.91 -1.71
CA GLY A 70 -11.77 11.80 -2.50
C GLY A 70 -12.03 10.43 -1.87
N ALA A 71 -11.83 10.31 -0.57
CA ALA A 71 -12.09 9.06 0.16
C ALA A 71 -13.58 8.69 0.15
N LYS A 72 -14.47 9.68 0.32
CA LYS A 72 -15.92 9.50 0.27
C LYS A 72 -16.38 9.09 -1.13
N SER A 73 -15.94 9.83 -2.15
CA SER A 73 -16.27 9.53 -3.56
C SER A 73 -15.82 8.13 -3.97
N LEU A 74 -14.59 7.71 -3.58
CA LEU A 74 -14.13 6.36 -3.85
C LEU A 74 -15.00 5.32 -3.14
N ALA A 75 -15.31 5.52 -1.86
CA ALA A 75 -16.11 4.58 -1.08
C ALA A 75 -17.54 4.42 -1.63
N GLU A 76 -18.16 5.50 -2.09
CA GLU A 76 -19.48 5.45 -2.74
C GLU A 76 -19.46 4.60 -4.02
N ARG A 77 -18.43 4.77 -4.85
CA ARG A 77 -18.24 3.97 -6.07
C ARG A 77 -17.96 2.50 -5.75
N VAL A 78 -17.10 2.23 -4.75
CA VAL A 78 -16.85 0.85 -4.28
C VAL A 78 -18.15 0.22 -3.83
N ARG A 79 -18.93 0.90 -3.00
CA ARG A 79 -20.22 0.40 -2.48
C ARG A 79 -21.20 0.08 -3.61
N ALA A 80 -21.29 0.92 -4.64
CA ALA A 80 -22.15 0.68 -5.79
C ALA A 80 -21.79 -0.60 -6.55
N ILE A 81 -20.50 -1.02 -6.51
CA ILE A 81 -20.00 -2.20 -7.20
C ILE A 81 -20.10 -3.47 -6.36
N VAL A 82 -19.74 -3.38 -5.07
CA VAL A 82 -19.64 -4.57 -4.19
C VAL A 82 -20.92 -4.83 -3.40
N GLY A 83 -21.84 -3.86 -3.34
CA GLY A 83 -23.04 -3.93 -2.51
C GLY A 83 -22.68 -3.86 -1.02
N GLU A 84 -22.84 -4.98 -0.33
CA GLU A 84 -22.75 -5.02 1.14
C GLU A 84 -21.41 -5.53 1.67
N ARG A 85 -20.52 -6.07 0.80
CA ARG A 85 -19.29 -6.74 1.25
C ARG A 85 -18.05 -6.41 0.43
N LEU A 86 -16.99 -6.02 1.12
CA LEU A 86 -15.63 -5.94 0.61
C LEU A 86 -14.73 -6.93 1.38
N ASP A 87 -14.10 -7.87 0.69
CA ASP A 87 -13.31 -8.92 1.34
C ASP A 87 -11.88 -8.49 1.62
N VAL A 88 -11.27 -7.72 0.70
CA VAL A 88 -9.87 -7.29 0.83
C VAL A 88 -9.76 -5.80 0.54
N LEU A 89 -9.16 -5.07 1.48
CA LEU A 89 -8.82 -3.66 1.32
C LEU A 89 -7.30 -3.47 1.40
N VAL A 90 -6.66 -3.04 0.31
CA VAL A 90 -5.24 -2.72 0.29
C VAL A 90 -5.04 -1.20 0.23
N LEU A 91 -4.61 -0.62 1.33
CA LEU A 91 -4.25 0.80 1.45
C LEU A 91 -2.78 0.98 1.05
N ASN A 92 -2.53 1.14 -0.26
CA ASN A 92 -1.20 1.24 -0.84
C ASN A 92 -0.89 2.65 -1.38
N ALA A 93 -1.87 3.42 -1.80
CA ALA A 93 -1.66 4.76 -2.35
C ALA A 93 -0.77 5.62 -1.44
N GLY A 94 0.22 6.27 -2.02
CA GLY A 94 1.12 7.13 -1.28
C GLY A 94 2.07 7.91 -2.17
N VAL A 95 2.61 8.98 -1.61
CA VAL A 95 3.61 9.85 -2.24
C VAL A 95 4.79 10.03 -1.28
N SER A 96 5.96 10.34 -1.83
CA SER A 96 7.18 10.60 -1.07
C SER A 96 7.84 11.88 -1.57
N LYS A 97 8.54 12.55 -0.68
CA LYS A 97 9.42 13.68 -0.99
C LYS A 97 10.68 13.56 -0.15
N ALA A 98 11.83 13.75 -0.79
CA ALA A 98 13.11 13.92 -0.13
C ALA A 98 13.50 15.41 -0.17
N ALA A 99 13.88 15.96 0.99
CA ALA A 99 14.39 17.30 1.12
C ALA A 99 15.33 17.39 2.34
N ARG A 100 16.17 18.44 2.42
CA ARG A 100 16.89 18.77 3.67
C ARG A 100 15.88 19.25 4.71
N LEU A 101 16.22 19.11 5.98
CA LEU A 101 15.31 19.51 7.06
C LEU A 101 14.81 20.97 6.90
N GLU A 102 15.70 21.88 6.57
CA GLU A 102 15.42 23.30 6.41
C GLU A 102 14.62 23.66 5.14
N ASP A 103 14.58 22.78 4.14
CA ASP A 103 13.91 23.00 2.86
C ASP A 103 12.47 22.45 2.82
N TYR A 104 12.04 21.73 3.85
CA TYR A 104 10.66 21.27 3.90
C TYR A 104 9.70 22.44 4.13
N THR A 105 8.73 22.57 3.23
CA THR A 105 7.64 23.55 3.38
C THR A 105 6.43 22.96 4.09
N THR A 106 5.58 23.82 4.66
CA THR A 106 4.28 23.39 5.19
C THR A 106 3.44 22.65 4.14
N ALA A 107 3.43 23.17 2.90
CA ALA A 107 2.69 22.53 1.79
C ALA A 107 3.20 21.13 1.46
N ASP A 108 4.50 20.87 1.58
CA ASP A 108 5.05 19.51 1.40
C ASP A 108 4.52 18.55 2.45
N LEU A 109 4.55 18.98 3.71
CA LEU A 109 4.06 18.16 4.82
C LEU A 109 2.57 17.90 4.69
N GLU A 110 1.78 18.93 4.39
CA GLU A 110 0.33 18.80 4.17
C GLU A 110 0.00 17.86 3.02
N THR A 111 0.73 17.93 1.90
CA THR A 111 0.55 17.02 0.75
C THR A 111 0.83 15.57 1.14
N LEU A 112 1.93 15.33 1.85
CA LEU A 112 2.30 14.00 2.34
C LEU A 112 1.25 13.43 3.29
N TYR A 113 0.81 14.22 4.27
CA TYR A 113 -0.20 13.80 5.24
C TYR A 113 -1.59 13.64 4.61
N ALA A 114 -1.96 14.52 3.68
CA ALA A 114 -3.25 14.41 2.96
C ALA A 114 -3.37 13.08 2.22
N THR A 115 -2.33 12.71 1.45
CA THR A 115 -2.34 11.49 0.65
C THR A 115 -2.10 10.25 1.49
N ASN A 116 -1.07 10.27 2.36
CA ASN A 116 -0.57 9.05 3.00
C ASN A 116 -1.31 8.70 4.31
N VAL A 117 -1.94 9.68 4.97
CA VAL A 117 -2.59 9.48 6.27
C VAL A 117 -4.07 9.81 6.23
N ARG A 118 -4.43 11.04 5.88
CA ARG A 118 -5.83 11.49 5.87
C ARG A 118 -6.69 10.69 4.90
N GLY A 119 -6.21 10.51 3.66
CA GLY A 119 -6.93 9.72 2.65
C GLY A 119 -7.23 8.30 3.10
N PRO A 120 -6.22 7.49 3.48
CA PRO A 120 -6.43 6.14 4.02
C PRO A 120 -7.32 6.09 5.26
N PHE A 121 -7.16 7.06 6.18
CA PHE A 121 -7.97 7.12 7.40
C PHE A 121 -9.47 7.26 7.08
N PHE A 122 -9.83 8.24 6.26
CA PHE A 122 -11.22 8.46 5.90
C PHE A 122 -11.76 7.40 4.94
N LEU A 123 -10.94 6.84 4.05
CA LEU A 123 -11.36 5.71 3.22
C LEU A 123 -11.70 4.49 4.09
N MET A 124 -10.84 4.18 5.06
CA MET A 124 -11.12 3.12 6.03
C MET A 124 -12.44 3.38 6.77
N GLN A 125 -12.64 4.59 7.30
CA GLN A 125 -13.87 4.99 7.98
C GLN A 125 -15.12 4.75 7.12
N GLN A 126 -15.06 5.12 5.84
CA GLN A 126 -16.19 4.95 4.92
C GLN A 126 -16.45 3.49 4.54
N LEU A 127 -15.40 2.65 4.49
CA LEU A 127 -15.49 1.25 4.06
C LEU A 127 -15.70 0.26 5.21
N VAL A 128 -15.50 0.66 6.47
CA VAL A 128 -15.75 -0.20 7.65
C VAL A 128 -17.12 -0.90 7.60
N PRO A 129 -18.24 -0.28 7.17
CA PRO A 129 -19.52 -0.97 7.10
C PRO A 129 -19.58 -2.14 6.13
N LEU A 130 -18.65 -2.19 5.14
CA LEU A 130 -18.55 -3.27 4.15
C LEU A 130 -17.59 -4.40 4.57
N LEU A 131 -16.84 -4.20 5.66
CA LEU A 131 -15.89 -5.18 6.18
C LEU A 131 -16.60 -6.04 7.24
N ASP A 132 -16.50 -7.35 7.10
CA ASP A 132 -17.14 -8.31 8.00
C ASP A 132 -16.24 -9.53 8.22
N GLU A 133 -16.72 -10.55 8.94
CA GLU A 133 -15.96 -11.76 9.26
C GLU A 133 -15.22 -12.32 8.04
N GLY A 134 -13.90 -12.54 8.21
CA GLY A 134 -13.01 -13.01 7.14
C GLY A 134 -12.49 -11.90 6.22
N SER A 135 -12.93 -10.64 6.34
CA SER A 135 -12.32 -9.53 5.61
C SER A 135 -10.89 -9.26 6.09
N SER A 136 -10.02 -8.84 5.15
CA SER A 136 -8.62 -8.53 5.42
C SER A 136 -8.25 -7.13 4.93
N VAL A 137 -7.72 -6.30 5.82
CA VAL A 137 -7.17 -4.98 5.50
C VAL A 137 -5.66 -5.05 5.56
N ILE A 138 -4.99 -4.64 4.49
CA ILE A 138 -3.53 -4.60 4.39
C ILE A 138 -3.08 -3.17 4.09
N VAL A 139 -2.20 -2.64 4.93
CA VAL A 139 -1.65 -1.29 4.77
C VAL A 139 -0.20 -1.39 4.30
N VAL A 140 0.13 -0.77 3.17
CA VAL A 140 1.52 -0.69 2.71
C VAL A 140 2.20 0.48 3.41
N THR A 141 2.98 0.14 4.43
CA THR A 141 3.78 1.09 5.21
C THR A 141 5.19 1.26 4.63
N SER A 142 6.23 1.18 5.41
CA SER A 142 7.62 1.15 4.98
C SER A 142 8.52 0.82 6.18
N VAL A 143 9.67 0.22 5.94
CA VAL A 143 10.70 0.04 6.99
C VAL A 143 11.16 1.35 7.60
N VAL A 144 11.09 2.47 6.86
CA VAL A 144 11.46 3.80 7.37
C VAL A 144 10.51 4.34 8.46
N ALA A 145 9.36 3.69 8.66
CA ALA A 145 8.49 3.97 9.81
C ALA A 145 9.17 3.62 11.16
N ARG A 146 10.16 2.75 11.13
CA ARG A 146 10.82 2.19 12.33
C ARG A 146 12.33 2.34 12.33
N THR A 147 12.93 2.61 11.17
CA THR A 147 14.38 2.70 11.03
C THR A 147 14.75 3.96 10.25
N VAL A 148 15.93 4.50 10.55
CA VAL A 148 16.52 5.59 9.75
C VAL A 148 17.46 4.97 8.72
N ILE A 149 17.19 5.18 7.44
CA ILE A 149 18.03 4.70 6.34
C ILE A 149 19.08 5.76 6.00
N GLY A 150 20.33 5.31 5.79
CA GLY A 150 21.46 6.16 5.49
C GLY A 150 22.14 6.75 6.73
N LYS A 151 23.00 7.74 6.50
CA LYS A 151 23.64 8.54 7.55
C LYS A 151 22.95 9.91 7.56
N PRO A 152 21.99 10.15 8.45
CA PRO A 152 21.29 11.42 8.47
C PRO A 152 22.24 12.50 8.95
N VAL A 153 22.46 13.48 8.11
CA VAL A 153 23.11 14.76 8.43
C VAL A 153 22.19 15.87 7.94
N VAL A 154 22.19 17.01 8.62
CA VAL A 154 21.23 18.08 8.37
C VAL A 154 21.29 18.58 6.92
N GLU A 155 22.47 18.59 6.35
CA GLU A 155 22.75 19.09 5.00
C GLU A 155 22.29 18.14 3.88
N ASN A 156 21.99 16.89 4.19
CA ASN A 156 21.57 15.92 3.18
C ASN A 156 20.05 15.79 3.08
N PRO A 157 19.51 15.67 1.84
CA PRO A 157 18.11 15.33 1.67
C PRO A 157 17.76 14.01 2.36
N SER A 158 16.63 14.01 3.05
CA SER A 158 16.08 12.82 3.72
C SER A 158 14.58 12.72 3.46
N ILE A 159 14.01 11.57 3.75
CA ILE A 159 12.57 11.29 3.62
C ILE A 159 11.85 11.31 4.97
N MET A 160 12.31 12.15 5.93
CA MET A 160 11.79 12.16 7.30
C MET A 160 10.28 12.45 7.38
N ALA A 161 9.78 13.39 6.57
CA ALA A 161 8.36 13.70 6.53
C ALA A 161 7.53 12.53 5.98
N TYR A 162 8.03 11.83 4.97
CA TYR A 162 7.42 10.58 4.50
C TYR A 162 7.46 9.49 5.58
N ALA A 163 8.59 9.31 6.25
CA ALA A 163 8.75 8.33 7.32
C ALA A 163 7.74 8.56 8.46
N SER A 164 7.49 9.83 8.83
CA SER A 164 6.49 10.18 9.85
C SER A 164 5.07 9.77 9.44
N THR A 165 4.70 9.91 8.15
CA THR A 165 3.39 9.46 7.65
C THR A 165 3.27 7.92 7.73
N LYS A 166 4.35 7.19 7.45
CA LYS A 166 4.36 5.72 7.55
C LYS A 166 4.33 5.24 9.00
N GLY A 167 4.94 5.98 9.92
CA GLY A 167 4.81 5.76 11.37
C GLY A 167 3.38 5.96 11.87
N ALA A 168 2.68 6.99 11.39
CA ALA A 168 1.27 7.21 11.69
C ALA A 168 0.41 6.02 11.25
N LEU A 169 0.63 5.47 10.04
CA LEU A 169 -0.09 4.29 9.55
C LEU A 169 0.19 3.04 10.41
N GLU A 170 1.41 2.82 10.88
CA GLU A 170 1.73 1.71 11.79
C GLU A 170 0.93 1.77 13.10
N THR A 171 0.71 2.98 13.62
CA THR A 171 -0.13 3.20 14.79
C THR A 171 -1.60 2.91 14.48
N LEU A 172 -2.10 3.38 13.32
CA LEU A 172 -3.48 3.13 12.89
C LEU A 172 -3.76 1.64 12.70
N VAL A 173 -2.83 0.88 12.11
CA VAL A 173 -2.97 -0.59 11.93
C VAL A 173 -3.30 -1.29 13.23
N LYS A 174 -2.57 -0.99 14.32
CA LYS A 174 -2.80 -1.58 15.64
C LYS A 174 -4.17 -1.24 16.20
N ASN A 175 -4.56 0.04 16.08
CA ASN A 175 -5.86 0.51 16.56
C ASN A 175 -7.00 -0.13 15.76
N TRP A 176 -6.92 -0.14 14.44
CA TRP A 176 -7.94 -0.77 13.58
C TRP A 176 -8.04 -2.28 13.82
N ALA A 177 -6.90 -2.96 14.02
CA ALA A 177 -6.89 -4.38 14.34
C ALA A 177 -7.63 -4.67 15.66
N ALA A 178 -7.39 -3.87 16.70
CA ALA A 178 -8.06 -4.01 17.99
C ALA A 178 -9.57 -3.72 17.89
N MET A 179 -9.95 -2.68 17.14
CA MET A 179 -11.35 -2.26 16.98
C MET A 179 -12.17 -3.24 16.13
N LEU A 180 -11.58 -3.83 15.09
CA LEU A 180 -12.29 -4.65 14.10
C LEU A 180 -12.12 -6.16 14.35
N GLY A 181 -11.17 -6.56 15.19
CA GLY A 181 -10.96 -7.95 15.57
C GLY A 181 -12.21 -8.64 16.12
N PRO A 182 -13.02 -8.00 17.00
CA PRO A 182 -14.31 -8.58 17.47
C PRO A 182 -15.32 -8.87 16.36
N ARG A 183 -15.17 -8.26 15.18
CA ARG A 183 -15.98 -8.53 13.98
C ARG A 183 -15.36 -9.58 13.05
N GLY A 184 -14.26 -10.22 13.45
CA GLY A 184 -13.54 -11.17 12.59
C GLY A 184 -12.75 -10.53 11.44
N VAL A 185 -12.54 -9.20 11.45
CA VAL A 185 -11.76 -8.49 10.44
C VAL A 185 -10.30 -8.42 10.87
N ARG A 186 -9.39 -8.82 9.99
CA ARG A 186 -7.95 -8.73 10.24
C ARG A 186 -7.38 -7.44 9.63
N VAL A 187 -6.50 -6.77 10.35
CA VAL A 187 -5.80 -5.57 9.87
C VAL A 187 -4.30 -5.73 10.11
N ASN A 188 -3.50 -5.70 9.04
CA ASN A 188 -2.04 -5.85 9.10
C ASN A 188 -1.35 -4.82 8.22
N SER A 189 -0.05 -4.63 8.39
CA SER A 189 0.76 -3.90 7.43
C SER A 189 1.85 -4.77 6.81
N VAL A 190 2.22 -4.41 5.59
CA VAL A 190 3.47 -4.83 4.97
C VAL A 190 4.38 -3.62 4.94
N ALA A 191 5.62 -3.80 5.38
CA ALA A 191 6.64 -2.74 5.44
C ALA A 191 7.74 -3.02 4.40
N PRO A 192 7.62 -2.50 3.17
CA PRO A 192 8.64 -2.67 2.14
C PRO A 192 9.95 -2.01 2.52
N GLY A 193 11.06 -2.62 2.08
CA GLY A 193 12.36 -2.00 2.01
C GLY A 193 12.53 -1.17 0.75
N ILE A 194 13.73 -1.26 0.13
CA ILE A 194 14.02 -0.60 -1.13
C ILE A 194 13.52 -1.49 -2.28
N ILE A 195 12.45 -1.04 -2.94
CA ILE A 195 11.78 -1.75 -4.03
C ILE A 195 11.97 -0.98 -5.33
N ASP A 196 12.24 -1.66 -6.42
CA ASP A 196 12.40 -1.08 -7.76
C ASP A 196 11.06 -0.52 -8.28
N THR A 197 10.87 0.76 -8.06
CA THR A 197 9.68 1.54 -8.45
C THR A 197 10.12 2.96 -8.80
N ASP A 198 9.21 3.75 -9.38
CA ASP A 198 9.46 5.17 -9.64
C ASP A 198 9.79 5.98 -8.37
N MET A 199 9.31 5.53 -7.21
CA MET A 199 9.61 6.16 -5.91
C MET A 199 11.06 5.96 -5.49
N SER A 200 11.73 4.93 -6.01
CA SER A 200 13.12 4.54 -5.70
C SER A 200 14.10 4.86 -6.81
N ASN A 201 13.86 5.90 -7.62
CA ASN A 201 14.68 6.26 -8.78
C ASN A 201 16.17 6.45 -8.46
N PHE A 202 16.53 6.73 -7.20
CA PHE A 202 17.94 6.83 -6.80
C PHE A 202 18.72 5.51 -7.03
N THR A 203 18.05 4.36 -7.01
CA THR A 203 18.70 3.05 -7.28
C THR A 203 19.06 2.83 -8.73
N LYS A 204 18.63 3.72 -9.64
CA LYS A 204 19.00 3.70 -11.06
C LYS A 204 20.42 4.20 -11.29
N THR A 205 21.02 4.92 -10.34
CA THR A 205 22.44 5.29 -10.34
C THR A 205 23.28 4.18 -9.70
N GLU A 206 24.53 4.01 -10.13
CA GLU A 206 25.44 3.01 -9.58
C GLU A 206 25.65 3.22 -8.06
N ALA A 207 25.98 4.45 -7.65
CA ALA A 207 26.18 4.80 -6.24
C ALA A 207 24.91 4.57 -5.39
N GLY A 208 23.74 4.90 -5.93
CA GLY A 208 22.46 4.64 -5.24
C GLY A 208 22.16 3.15 -5.11
N ARG A 209 22.49 2.37 -6.15
CA ARG A 209 22.36 0.90 -6.13
C ARG A 209 23.29 0.27 -5.10
N GLU A 210 24.58 0.66 -5.09
CA GLU A 210 25.54 0.18 -4.10
C GLU A 210 25.09 0.51 -2.68
N THR A 211 24.63 1.74 -2.45
CA THR A 211 24.07 2.15 -1.17
C THR A 211 22.90 1.25 -0.76
N ALA A 212 21.94 1.01 -1.66
CA ALA A 212 20.81 0.14 -1.39
C ALA A 212 21.24 -1.28 -1.03
N LEU A 213 22.18 -1.86 -1.80
CA LEU A 213 22.70 -3.21 -1.56
C LEU A 213 23.49 -3.32 -0.26
N SER A 214 24.18 -2.24 0.17
CA SER A 214 24.91 -2.23 1.43
C SER A 214 23.99 -2.32 2.66
N LEU A 215 22.77 -1.86 2.53
CA LEU A 215 21.77 -1.81 3.60
C LEU A 215 20.98 -3.13 3.78
N GLN A 216 21.07 -4.05 2.82
CA GLN A 216 20.24 -5.25 2.78
C GLN A 216 21.08 -6.52 3.00
N ALA A 217 20.49 -7.51 3.69
CA ALA A 217 21.10 -8.83 3.82
C ALA A 217 21.04 -9.59 2.49
N LEU A 218 19.87 -9.58 1.81
CA LEU A 218 19.73 -10.11 0.46
C LEU A 218 20.26 -9.10 -0.56
N LYS A 219 21.35 -9.45 -1.26
CA LYS A 219 22.11 -8.54 -2.13
C LYS A 219 21.45 -8.32 -3.50
N ARG A 220 20.20 -7.90 -3.50
CA ARG A 220 19.45 -7.45 -4.67
C ARG A 220 18.44 -6.37 -4.30
N ILE A 221 18.09 -5.51 -5.24
CA ILE A 221 16.95 -4.61 -5.07
C ILE A 221 15.65 -5.45 -5.05
N GLY A 222 14.75 -5.15 -4.13
CA GLY A 222 13.44 -5.78 -4.08
C GLY A 222 12.60 -5.43 -5.32
N LYS A 223 11.74 -6.35 -5.74
CA LYS A 223 10.77 -6.13 -6.82
C LYS A 223 9.39 -5.89 -6.25
N PRO A 224 8.49 -5.20 -6.96
CA PRO A 224 7.09 -5.06 -6.54
C PRO A 224 6.41 -6.38 -6.19
N GLU A 225 6.76 -7.46 -6.90
CA GLU A 225 6.24 -8.81 -6.70
C GLU A 225 6.63 -9.37 -5.32
N ASP A 226 7.84 -9.07 -4.81
CA ASP A 226 8.29 -9.50 -3.47
C ASP A 226 7.36 -8.98 -2.35
N VAL A 227 6.76 -7.82 -2.56
CA VAL A 227 5.79 -7.22 -1.64
C VAL A 227 4.39 -7.75 -1.91
N ALA A 228 4.00 -7.88 -3.18
CA ALA A 228 2.68 -8.34 -3.60
C ALA A 228 2.36 -9.75 -3.09
N ASP A 229 3.34 -10.65 -3.08
CA ASP A 229 3.19 -12.02 -2.57
C ASP A 229 2.87 -12.02 -1.07
N VAL A 230 3.51 -11.14 -0.29
CA VAL A 230 3.19 -10.99 1.14
C VAL A 230 1.79 -10.42 1.33
N VAL A 231 1.37 -9.45 0.49
CA VAL A 231 0.00 -8.91 0.53
C VAL A 231 -1.01 -10.00 0.20
N ALA A 232 -0.78 -10.81 -0.84
CA ALA A 232 -1.67 -11.91 -1.23
C ALA A 232 -1.78 -12.97 -0.11
N PHE A 233 -0.67 -13.32 0.54
CA PHE A 233 -0.67 -14.17 1.72
C PHE A 233 -1.54 -13.58 2.85
N LEU A 234 -1.35 -12.31 3.21
CA LEU A 234 -2.13 -11.65 4.26
C LEU A 234 -3.62 -11.49 3.90
N ALA A 235 -3.96 -11.38 2.63
CA ALA A 235 -5.34 -11.34 2.14
C ALA A 235 -6.04 -12.71 2.28
N SER A 236 -5.29 -13.80 2.24
CA SER A 236 -5.81 -15.16 2.25
C SER A 236 -6.13 -15.70 3.65
N ASP A 237 -6.88 -16.80 3.70
CA ASP A 237 -7.20 -17.50 4.94
C ASP A 237 -5.97 -18.22 5.56
N LYS A 238 -4.85 -18.31 4.83
CA LYS A 238 -3.57 -18.79 5.38
C LYS A 238 -3.04 -17.89 6.49
N ALA A 239 -3.41 -16.60 6.47
CA ALA A 239 -3.07 -15.61 7.49
C ALA A 239 -4.18 -15.39 8.54
N ARG A 240 -5.15 -16.30 8.69
CA ARG A 240 -6.34 -16.14 9.55
C ARG A 240 -6.06 -15.87 11.04
N TRP A 241 -4.85 -16.15 11.51
CA TRP A 241 -4.42 -15.90 12.90
C TRP A 241 -3.42 -14.75 13.04
N ILE A 242 -3.31 -13.89 12.00
CA ILE A 242 -2.42 -12.73 11.98
C ILE A 242 -3.25 -11.46 11.90
N THR A 243 -3.21 -10.63 12.94
CA THR A 243 -3.82 -9.30 12.99
C THR A 243 -2.99 -8.36 13.86
N GLY A 244 -2.96 -7.06 13.55
CA GLY A 244 -2.17 -6.04 14.25
C GLY A 244 -0.66 -6.13 13.99
N ALA A 245 -0.23 -7.01 13.09
CA ALA A 245 1.17 -7.23 12.77
C ALA A 245 1.65 -6.28 11.66
N SER A 246 2.96 -6.00 11.66
CA SER A 246 3.64 -5.37 10.55
C SER A 246 4.74 -6.30 10.06
N ILE A 247 4.60 -6.76 8.83
CA ILE A 247 5.48 -7.75 8.22
C ILE A 247 6.50 -7.01 7.34
N PRO A 248 7.81 -7.06 7.65
CA PRO A 248 8.83 -6.50 6.78
C PRO A 248 8.97 -7.35 5.51
N ALA A 249 8.95 -6.68 4.35
CA ALA A 249 9.27 -7.25 3.04
C ALA A 249 10.42 -6.43 2.46
N ASP A 250 11.62 -6.56 3.06
CA ASP A 250 12.70 -5.59 2.95
C ASP A 250 14.08 -6.20 2.65
N GLY A 251 14.13 -7.51 2.42
CA GLY A 251 15.38 -8.22 2.14
C GLY A 251 16.37 -8.22 3.31
N GLY A 252 15.86 -8.03 4.55
CA GLY A 252 16.70 -7.91 5.74
C GLY A 252 17.43 -6.56 5.81
N SER A 253 16.70 -5.47 5.55
CA SER A 253 17.25 -4.12 5.67
C SER A 253 17.59 -3.80 7.11
N LYS A 254 18.87 -3.48 7.37
CA LYS A 254 19.38 -3.11 8.71
C LYS A 254 19.17 -4.17 9.81
N LEU A 255 19.40 -5.42 9.46
CA LEU A 255 19.63 -6.45 10.47
C LEU A 255 20.91 -6.16 11.25
#